data_458c9f608746b71c1f3d5c4fb3436a7b
#
_entry.id   458c9f608746b71c1f3d5c4fb3436a7b
#
_cell.length_a   1.000
_cell.length_b   1.000
_cell.length_c   1.000
_cell.angle_alpha   90.00
_cell.angle_beta   90.00
_cell.angle_gamma   90.00
#
_symmetry.space_group_name_H-M   'P 1'
#
loop_
_entity.id
_entity.type
_entity.pdbx_description
1 polymer ?
#
loop_
_entity_poly.entity_id
_entity_poly.type
_entity_poly.pdbx_seq_one_letter_code
_entity_poly.pdbx_strand_id
1 'polypeptide(L)'
;GYPNHTEYVIWFAIIVGLDAIAAIPMAKLRELSKAKWFASVNLINIFVNIGLNIFFLVYCRNHYLEHGPNTNWIVDACYDPHIQVGYVFISNLIASIVKMALLLPYVVNIQLTFSKKLLQQMFIYSSPLLVAGLAGITNEAIDRLMIKNILWGMFGEAEALSKLGI
;
A
#
# COMPACT_ATOMS: atom_id res chain seq x y z
N GLY A 1 -5.36 17.44 -4.98
CA GLY A 1 -5.69 16.31 -5.83
C GLY A 1 -4.86 16.38 -7.10
N TYR A 2 -4.49 15.24 -7.64
CA TYR A 2 -3.76 15.12 -8.91
C TYR A 2 -4.78 14.83 -10.04
N PRO A 3 -5.42 15.84 -10.64
CA PRO A 3 -6.56 15.65 -11.54
C PRO A 3 -6.21 14.95 -12.87
N ASN A 4 -4.93 14.80 -13.21
CA ASN A 4 -4.49 14.30 -14.52
C ASN A 4 -3.82 12.92 -14.50
N HIS A 5 -3.80 12.19 -13.37
CA HIS A 5 -3.10 10.91 -13.25
C HIS A 5 -4.07 9.77 -12.91
N THR A 6 -4.96 9.43 -13.85
CA THR A 6 -5.85 8.28 -13.75
C THR A 6 -5.08 6.96 -13.57
N GLU A 7 -3.84 6.90 -14.04
CA GLU A 7 -2.94 5.76 -13.94
C GLU A 7 -2.67 5.36 -12.48
N TYR A 8 -2.50 6.32 -11.57
CA TYR A 8 -2.25 6.03 -10.15
C TYR A 8 -3.45 5.38 -9.47
N VAL A 9 -4.67 5.73 -9.90
CA VAL A 9 -5.90 5.12 -9.38
C VAL A 9 -5.98 3.65 -9.79
N ILE A 10 -5.58 3.35 -11.03
CA ILE A 10 -5.55 1.97 -11.55
C ILE A 10 -4.51 1.15 -10.78
N TRP A 11 -3.29 1.67 -10.61
CA TRP A 11 -2.23 0.98 -9.85
C TRP A 11 -2.65 0.75 -8.40
N PHE A 12 -3.25 1.74 -7.77
CA PHE A 12 -3.77 1.60 -6.42
C PHE A 12 -4.86 0.53 -6.32
N ALA A 13 -5.80 0.50 -7.28
CA ALA A 13 -6.85 -0.51 -7.32
C ALA A 13 -6.28 -1.93 -7.47
N ILE A 14 -5.24 -2.11 -8.31
CA ILE A 14 -4.55 -3.39 -8.49
C ILE A 14 -3.86 -3.81 -7.19
N ILE A 15 -3.14 -2.89 -6.52
CA ILE A 15 -2.46 -3.16 -5.24
C ILE A 15 -3.47 -3.63 -4.19
N VAL A 16 -4.58 -2.89 -4.02
CA VAL A 16 -5.64 -3.24 -3.07
C VAL A 16 -6.26 -4.60 -3.41
N GLY A 17 -6.48 -4.88 -4.69
CA GLY A 17 -6.98 -6.17 -5.16
C GLY A 17 -6.03 -7.33 -4.82
N LEU A 18 -4.73 -7.17 -5.07
CA LEU A 18 -3.72 -8.17 -4.74
C LEU A 18 -3.62 -8.40 -3.22
N ASP A 19 -3.64 -7.32 -2.43
CA ASP A 19 -3.60 -7.42 -0.97
C ASP A 19 -4.86 -8.09 -0.40
N ALA A 20 -6.03 -7.81 -0.97
CA ALA A 20 -7.28 -8.49 -0.60
C ALA A 20 -7.22 -10.00 -0.87
N ILE A 21 -6.69 -10.41 -2.03
CA ILE A 21 -6.49 -11.84 -2.36
C ILE A 21 -5.46 -12.46 -1.41
N ALA A 22 -4.35 -11.77 -1.12
CA ALA A 22 -3.31 -12.24 -0.21
C ALA A 22 -3.79 -12.38 1.25
N ALA A 23 -4.85 -11.68 1.64
CA ALA A 23 -5.40 -11.76 3.00
C ALA A 23 -5.91 -13.18 3.35
N ILE A 24 -6.46 -13.91 2.37
CA ILE A 24 -6.98 -15.27 2.58
C ILE A 24 -5.88 -16.26 2.97
N PRO A 25 -4.78 -16.44 2.19
CA PRO A 25 -3.70 -17.35 2.57
C PRO A 25 -2.95 -16.88 3.82
N MET A 26 -2.88 -15.57 4.07
CA MET A 26 -2.32 -15.02 5.29
C MET A 26 -3.16 -15.41 6.53
N ALA A 27 -4.48 -15.39 6.44
CA ALA A 27 -5.37 -15.86 7.50
C ALA A 27 -5.18 -17.37 7.74
N LYS A 28 -5.03 -18.16 6.67
CA LYS A 28 -4.74 -19.60 6.77
C LYS A 28 -3.41 -19.91 7.46
N LEU A 29 -2.37 -19.11 7.21
CA LEU A 29 -1.08 -19.26 7.90
C LEU A 29 -1.20 -19.05 9.42
N ARG A 30 -2.07 -18.14 9.85
CA ARG A 30 -2.38 -17.92 11.27
C ARG A 30 -3.13 -19.10 11.86
N GLU A 31 -4.14 -19.63 11.16
CA GLU A 31 -4.89 -20.81 11.57
C GLU A 31 -3.99 -22.03 11.75
N LEU A 32 -3.06 -22.25 10.81
CA LEU A 32 -2.09 -23.34 10.86
C LEU A 32 -0.98 -23.13 11.90
N SER A 33 -1.05 -22.09 12.72
CA SER A 33 -0.04 -21.72 13.74
C SER A 33 1.38 -21.55 13.16
N LYS A 34 1.51 -21.28 11.86
CA LYS A 34 2.80 -21.03 11.18
C LYS A 34 3.26 -19.57 11.35
N ALA A 35 3.33 -19.11 12.61
CA ALA A 35 3.65 -17.74 12.96
C ALA A 35 4.98 -17.25 12.36
N LYS A 36 6.01 -18.12 12.33
CA LYS A 36 7.32 -17.78 11.75
C LYS A 36 7.22 -17.47 10.25
N TRP A 37 6.49 -18.28 9.50
CA TRP A 37 6.29 -18.05 8.06
C TRP A 37 5.45 -16.83 7.79
N PHE A 38 4.38 -16.62 8.56
CA PHE A 38 3.57 -15.41 8.52
C PHE A 38 4.42 -14.15 8.73
N ALA A 39 5.26 -14.14 9.78
CA ALA A 39 6.15 -13.03 10.08
C ALA A 39 7.19 -12.83 8.97
N SER A 40 7.78 -13.92 8.44
CA SER A 40 8.78 -13.85 7.37
C SER A 40 8.21 -13.24 6.09
N VAL A 41 7.01 -13.63 5.67
CA VAL A 41 6.37 -13.09 4.46
C VAL A 41 6.11 -11.59 4.61
N ASN A 42 5.62 -11.14 5.77
CA ASN A 42 5.41 -9.73 6.05
C ASN A 42 6.74 -8.96 6.07
N LEU A 43 7.76 -9.53 6.71
CA LEU A 43 9.08 -8.91 6.80
C LEU A 43 9.72 -8.75 5.42
N ILE A 44 9.68 -9.78 4.59
CA ILE A 44 10.17 -9.74 3.20
C ILE A 44 9.40 -8.67 2.41
N ASN A 45 8.07 -8.61 2.53
CA ASN A 45 7.26 -7.59 1.86
C ASN A 45 7.69 -6.16 2.25
N ILE A 46 7.91 -5.92 3.54
CA ILE A 46 8.39 -4.62 4.05
C ILE A 46 9.79 -4.31 3.51
N PHE A 47 10.73 -5.27 3.56
CA PHE A 47 12.08 -5.06 3.07
C PHE A 47 12.12 -4.78 1.57
N VAL A 48 11.34 -5.50 0.77
CA VAL A 48 11.24 -5.27 -0.67
C VAL A 48 10.65 -3.89 -0.94
N ASN A 49 9.58 -3.52 -0.25
CA ASN A 49 8.94 -2.20 -0.43
C ASN A 49 9.89 -1.06 -0.07
N ILE A 50 10.50 -1.10 1.12
CA ILE A 50 11.45 -0.07 1.57
C ILE A 50 12.69 -0.05 0.67
N GLY A 51 13.25 -1.20 0.34
CA GLY A 51 14.42 -1.32 -0.53
C GLY A 51 14.20 -0.71 -1.91
N LEU A 52 13.07 -0.99 -2.54
CA LEU A 52 12.69 -0.41 -3.82
C LEU A 52 12.43 1.10 -3.73
N ASN A 53 11.78 1.56 -2.66
CA ASN A 53 11.57 2.98 -2.44
C ASN A 53 12.90 3.73 -2.29
N ILE A 54 13.84 3.21 -1.51
CA ILE A 54 15.18 3.80 -1.37
C ILE A 54 15.91 3.76 -2.71
N PHE A 55 15.83 2.65 -3.44
CA PHE A 55 16.46 2.51 -4.74
C PHE A 55 15.94 3.54 -5.75
N PHE A 56 14.63 3.67 -5.92
CA PHE A 56 14.06 4.60 -6.90
C PHE A 56 14.15 6.06 -6.46
N LEU A 57 13.74 6.37 -5.22
CA LEU A 57 13.61 7.76 -4.77
C LEU A 57 14.92 8.37 -4.29
N VAL A 58 15.89 7.57 -3.84
CA VAL A 58 17.18 8.07 -3.37
C VAL A 58 18.25 7.78 -4.40
N TYR A 59 18.53 6.52 -4.71
CA TYR A 59 19.65 6.15 -5.57
C TYR A 59 19.45 6.62 -7.02
N CYS A 60 18.35 6.24 -7.66
CA CYS A 60 18.12 6.60 -9.07
C CYS A 60 17.94 8.11 -9.24
N ARG A 61 17.22 8.75 -8.32
CA ARG A 61 17.03 10.20 -8.36
C ARG A 61 18.35 10.97 -8.19
N ASN A 62 19.14 10.64 -7.19
CA ASN A 62 20.42 11.33 -6.96
C ASN A 62 21.40 11.12 -8.11
N HIS A 63 21.49 9.87 -8.61
CA HIS A 63 22.34 9.56 -9.75
C HIS A 63 21.93 10.33 -11.01
N TYR A 64 20.63 10.45 -11.28
CA TYR A 64 20.11 11.22 -12.40
C TYR A 64 20.39 12.72 -12.27
N LEU A 65 20.30 13.28 -11.05
CA LEU A 65 20.57 14.69 -10.78
C LEU A 65 22.07 15.03 -10.88
N GLU A 66 22.96 14.13 -10.48
CA GLU A 66 24.42 14.36 -10.47
C GLU A 66 25.08 14.10 -11.83
N HIS A 67 24.64 13.10 -12.57
CA HIS A 67 25.34 12.62 -13.78
C HIS A 67 24.55 12.84 -15.08
N GLY A 68 23.26 13.22 -14.98
CA GLY A 68 22.38 13.41 -16.14
C GLY A 68 21.93 12.10 -16.82
N PRO A 69 21.15 12.20 -17.88
CA PRO A 69 20.70 11.05 -18.68
C PRO A 69 21.88 10.42 -19.45
N ASN A 70 21.76 9.11 -19.74
CA ASN A 70 22.72 8.28 -20.50
C ASN A 70 24.03 7.92 -19.79
N THR A 71 24.07 7.93 -18.46
CA THR A 71 25.27 7.53 -17.70
C THR A 71 25.20 6.09 -17.21
N ASN A 72 24.03 5.59 -16.87
CA ASN A 72 23.81 4.20 -16.43
C ASN A 72 22.55 3.64 -17.08
N TRP A 73 22.69 2.57 -17.86
CA TRP A 73 21.60 1.91 -18.55
C TRP A 73 20.47 1.42 -17.61
N ILE A 74 20.80 1.07 -16.37
CA ILE A 74 19.82 0.64 -15.34
C ILE A 74 18.98 1.83 -14.88
N VAL A 75 19.62 2.97 -14.62
CA VAL A 75 18.92 4.18 -14.19
C VAL A 75 18.06 4.72 -15.32
N ASP A 76 18.60 4.78 -16.54
CA ASP A 76 17.90 5.28 -17.72
C ASP A 76 16.70 4.39 -18.12
N ALA A 77 16.80 3.06 -17.90
CA ALA A 77 15.72 2.12 -18.18
C ALA A 77 14.65 2.12 -17.09
N CYS A 78 15.02 2.40 -15.84
CA CYS A 78 14.12 2.25 -14.68
C CYS A 78 13.62 3.58 -14.10
N TYR A 79 14.21 4.72 -14.47
CA TYR A 79 13.90 6.01 -13.87
C TYR A 79 13.43 7.03 -14.91
N ASP A 80 12.17 7.48 -14.77
CA ASP A 80 11.59 8.58 -15.52
C ASP A 80 11.28 9.75 -14.55
N PRO A 81 11.88 10.94 -14.74
CA PRO A 81 11.65 12.11 -13.88
C PRO A 81 10.18 12.56 -13.80
N HIS A 82 9.36 12.20 -14.78
CA HIS A 82 7.94 12.56 -14.82
C HIS A 82 7.07 11.75 -13.85
N ILE A 83 7.50 10.54 -13.49
CA ILE A 83 6.72 9.63 -12.65
C ILE A 83 6.82 9.99 -11.17
N GLN A 84 7.95 10.52 -10.70
CA GLN A 84 8.21 10.95 -9.32
C GLN A 84 7.55 10.09 -8.21
N VAL A 85 6.39 10.54 -7.69
CA VAL A 85 5.62 9.86 -6.64
C VAL A 85 5.09 8.50 -7.10
N GLY A 86 4.92 8.27 -8.41
CA GLY A 86 4.46 6.99 -8.96
C GLY A 86 5.39 5.82 -8.64
N TYR A 87 6.68 6.06 -8.36
CA TYR A 87 7.61 4.99 -7.95
C TYR A 87 7.23 4.34 -6.61
N VAL A 88 6.57 5.07 -5.73
CA VAL A 88 6.02 4.51 -4.49
C VAL A 88 4.95 3.46 -4.79
N PHE A 89 4.08 3.73 -5.77
CA PHE A 89 3.06 2.76 -6.20
C PHE A 89 3.69 1.55 -6.89
N ILE A 90 4.70 1.76 -7.74
CA ILE A 90 5.43 0.68 -8.41
C ILE A 90 6.14 -0.21 -7.38
N SER A 91 6.83 0.39 -6.41
CA SER A 91 7.50 -0.34 -5.33
C SER A 91 6.52 -1.19 -4.50
N ASN A 92 5.36 -0.61 -4.19
CA ASN A 92 4.31 -1.28 -3.44
C ASN A 92 3.67 -2.41 -4.27
N LEU A 93 3.44 -2.19 -5.57
CA LEU A 93 2.94 -3.21 -6.49
C LEU A 93 3.89 -4.42 -6.58
N ILE A 94 5.20 -4.16 -6.76
CA ILE A 94 6.21 -5.23 -6.81
C ILE A 94 6.25 -5.98 -5.48
N ALA A 95 6.21 -5.28 -4.35
CA ALA A 95 6.18 -5.89 -3.03
C ALA A 95 4.93 -6.78 -2.83
N SER A 96 3.74 -6.34 -3.28
CA SER A 96 2.51 -7.12 -3.23
C SER A 96 2.57 -8.36 -4.15
N ILE A 97 3.19 -8.25 -5.33
CA ILE A 97 3.44 -9.40 -6.21
C ILE A 97 4.38 -10.41 -5.56
N VAL A 98 5.49 -9.96 -4.96
CA VAL A 98 6.43 -10.84 -4.23
C VAL A 98 5.73 -11.54 -3.07
N LYS A 99 4.94 -10.82 -2.28
CA LYS A 99 4.12 -11.36 -1.20
C LYS A 99 3.17 -12.45 -1.72
N MET A 100 2.49 -12.20 -2.84
CA MET A 100 1.59 -13.16 -3.46
C MET A 100 2.33 -14.40 -3.96
N ALA A 101 3.51 -14.23 -4.57
CA ALA A 101 4.35 -15.33 -5.01
C ALA A 101 4.80 -16.23 -3.86
N LEU A 102 5.18 -15.63 -2.72
CA LEU A 102 5.53 -16.39 -1.50
C LEU A 102 4.35 -17.15 -0.89
N LEU A 103 3.14 -16.66 -1.10
CA LEU A 103 1.91 -17.29 -0.62
C LEU A 103 1.32 -18.31 -1.61
N LEU A 104 1.82 -18.35 -2.86
CA LEU A 104 1.32 -19.23 -3.91
C LEU A 104 1.19 -20.71 -3.50
N PRO A 105 2.18 -21.34 -2.83
CA PRO A 105 2.07 -22.73 -2.41
C PRO A 105 0.91 -23.00 -1.44
N TYR A 106 0.47 -21.96 -0.72
CA TYR A 106 -0.69 -22.05 0.18
C TYR A 106 -2.01 -21.78 -0.52
N VAL A 107 -2.00 -21.03 -1.63
CA VAL A 107 -3.17 -20.76 -2.47
C VAL A 107 -3.53 -21.96 -3.33
N VAL A 108 -2.55 -22.58 -3.97
CA VAL A 108 -2.76 -23.73 -4.90
C VAL A 108 -3.38 -24.94 -4.19
N ASN A 109 -3.09 -25.13 -2.90
CA ASN A 109 -3.62 -26.23 -2.10
C ASN A 109 -4.98 -25.92 -1.43
N ILE A 110 -5.66 -24.83 -1.80
CA ILE A 110 -6.99 -24.52 -1.28
C ILE A 110 -8.03 -25.25 -2.10
N GLN A 111 -8.81 -26.12 -1.45
CA GLN A 111 -10.01 -26.68 -2.04
C GLN A 111 -11.09 -25.60 -2.07
N LEU A 112 -11.42 -25.12 -3.27
CA LEU A 112 -12.46 -24.11 -3.48
C LEU A 112 -13.84 -24.74 -3.27
N THR A 113 -14.27 -24.81 -2.02
CA THR A 113 -15.62 -25.26 -1.67
C THR A 113 -16.46 -24.05 -1.30
N PHE A 114 -17.45 -23.72 -2.11
CA PHE A 114 -18.34 -22.59 -1.87
C PHE A 114 -19.53 -23.00 -1.01
N SER A 115 -19.65 -22.45 0.20
CA SER A 115 -20.80 -22.64 1.08
C SER A 115 -21.53 -21.30 1.32
N LYS A 116 -22.75 -21.17 0.76
CA LYS A 116 -23.58 -19.96 0.97
C LYS A 116 -23.87 -19.69 2.44
N LYS A 117 -24.08 -20.76 3.23
CA LYS A 117 -24.36 -20.66 4.67
C LYS A 117 -23.18 -20.06 5.43
N LEU A 118 -21.96 -20.53 5.12
CA LEU A 118 -20.73 -20.03 5.73
C LEU A 118 -20.50 -18.57 5.33
N LEU A 119 -20.68 -18.25 4.06
CA LEU A 119 -20.55 -16.87 3.57
C LEU A 119 -21.51 -15.91 4.29
N GLN A 120 -22.75 -16.30 4.47
CA GLN A 120 -23.74 -15.49 5.19
C GLN A 120 -23.34 -15.26 6.65
N GLN A 121 -22.85 -16.30 7.34
CA GLN A 121 -22.35 -16.17 8.71
C GLN A 121 -21.14 -15.22 8.80
N MET A 122 -20.24 -15.31 7.85
CA MET A 122 -19.07 -14.40 7.76
C MET A 122 -19.52 -12.96 7.56
N PHE A 123 -20.49 -12.69 6.68
CA PHE A 123 -21.03 -11.35 6.47
C PHE A 123 -21.71 -10.79 7.71
N ILE A 124 -22.53 -11.59 8.40
CA ILE A 124 -23.18 -11.15 9.64
C ILE A 124 -22.16 -10.82 10.72
N TYR A 125 -21.10 -11.63 10.83
CA TYR A 125 -20.02 -11.40 11.82
C TYR A 125 -19.16 -10.20 11.46
N SER A 126 -18.80 -10.03 10.18
CA SER A 126 -17.87 -8.96 9.76
C SER A 126 -18.56 -7.60 9.60
N SER A 127 -19.88 -7.56 9.38
CA SER A 127 -20.61 -6.31 9.15
C SER A 127 -20.49 -5.30 10.32
N PRO A 128 -20.68 -5.66 11.60
CA PRO A 128 -20.48 -4.71 12.69
C PRO A 128 -19.03 -4.27 12.84
N LEU A 129 -18.08 -5.16 12.52
CA LEU A 129 -16.65 -4.82 12.53
C LEU A 129 -16.30 -3.80 11.45
N LEU A 130 -16.89 -3.95 10.26
CA LEU A 130 -16.73 -3.03 9.15
C LEU A 130 -17.30 -1.64 9.49
N VAL A 131 -18.48 -1.58 10.10
CA VAL A 131 -19.08 -0.31 10.57
C VAL A 131 -18.20 0.35 11.63
N ALA A 132 -17.71 -0.40 12.61
CA ALA A 132 -16.80 0.11 13.63
C ALA A 132 -15.47 0.62 13.02
N GLY A 133 -14.91 -0.10 12.04
CA GLY A 133 -13.70 0.32 11.32
C GLY A 133 -13.92 1.60 10.52
N LEU A 134 -15.04 1.70 9.80
CA LEU A 134 -15.41 2.92 9.06
C LEU A 134 -15.64 4.11 10.01
N ALA A 135 -16.28 3.89 11.16
CA ALA A 135 -16.46 4.94 12.16
C ALA A 135 -15.11 5.45 12.70
N GLY A 136 -14.13 4.55 12.94
CA GLY A 136 -12.79 4.92 13.36
C GLY A 136 -12.06 5.77 12.32
N ILE A 137 -12.05 5.34 11.05
CA ILE A 137 -11.44 6.09 9.93
C ILE A 137 -12.13 7.44 9.76
N THR A 138 -13.46 7.49 9.86
CA THR A 138 -14.23 8.74 9.73
C THR A 138 -13.88 9.71 10.86
N ASN A 139 -13.75 9.22 12.10
CA ASN A 139 -13.34 10.05 13.23
C ASN A 139 -11.96 10.67 13.01
N GLU A 140 -10.97 9.86 12.60
CA GLU A 140 -9.62 10.35 12.30
C GLU A 140 -9.61 11.37 11.15
N ALA A 141 -10.41 11.14 10.10
CA ALA A 141 -10.51 12.05 8.98
C ALA A 141 -11.16 13.40 9.38
N ILE A 142 -12.21 13.35 10.22
CA ILE A 142 -12.88 14.54 10.73
C ILE A 142 -11.93 15.34 11.61
N ASP A 143 -11.18 14.71 12.50
CA ASP A 143 -10.20 15.39 13.35
C ASP A 143 -9.17 16.15 12.52
N ARG A 144 -8.61 15.53 11.49
CA ARG A 144 -7.67 16.19 10.56
C ARG A 144 -8.30 17.37 9.82
N LEU A 145 -9.54 17.20 9.34
CA LEU A 145 -10.26 18.28 8.64
C LEU A 145 -10.60 19.44 9.58
N MET A 146 -11.01 19.15 10.80
CA MET A 146 -11.31 20.17 11.81
C MET A 146 -10.04 20.96 12.18
N ILE A 147 -8.94 20.27 12.46
CA ILE A 147 -7.66 20.90 12.77
C ILE A 147 -7.21 21.78 11.60
N LYS A 148 -7.30 21.28 10.37
CA LYS A 148 -6.96 22.05 9.17
C LYS A 148 -7.78 23.33 9.08
N ASN A 149 -9.12 23.26 9.23
CA ASN A 149 -10.00 24.41 9.12
C ASN A 149 -9.79 25.43 10.26
N ILE A 150 -9.56 24.96 11.49
CA ILE A 150 -9.29 25.82 12.64
C ILE A 150 -7.94 26.51 12.48
N LEU A 151 -6.89 25.78 12.09
CA LEU A 151 -5.56 26.35 11.90
C LEU A 151 -5.54 27.34 10.73
N TRP A 152 -6.23 27.08 9.63
CA TRP A 152 -6.34 28.01 8.53
C TRP A 152 -7.02 29.33 8.94
N GLY A 153 -8.06 29.24 9.78
CA GLY A 153 -8.74 30.42 10.30
C GLY A 153 -7.89 31.27 11.26
N MET A 154 -6.93 30.65 11.96
CA MET A 154 -6.11 31.31 12.99
C MET A 154 -4.73 31.75 12.49
N PHE A 155 -4.07 31.03 11.62
CA PHE A 155 -2.65 31.22 11.29
C PHE A 155 -2.34 31.45 9.81
N GLY A 156 -3.30 31.26 8.92
CA GLY A 156 -3.08 31.26 7.48
C GLY A 156 -2.54 29.91 6.96
N GLU A 157 -2.54 29.78 5.61
CA GLU A 157 -2.31 28.47 4.95
C GLU A 157 -0.93 27.85 5.21
N ALA A 158 0.13 28.66 5.10
CA ALA A 158 1.51 28.18 5.21
C ALA A 158 1.87 27.68 6.61
N GLU A 159 1.41 28.36 7.65
CA GLU A 159 1.69 28.01 9.04
C GLU A 159 0.83 26.86 9.54
N ALA A 160 -0.39 26.75 9.02
CA ALA A 160 -1.27 25.62 9.30
C ALA A 160 -0.70 24.30 8.74
N LEU A 161 -0.15 24.30 7.52
CA LEU A 161 0.49 23.14 6.89
C LEU A 161 1.73 22.69 7.66
N SER A 162 2.57 23.62 8.12
CA SER A 162 3.76 23.26 8.90
C SER A 162 3.43 22.61 10.25
N LYS A 163 2.34 23.03 10.91
CA LYS A 163 1.87 22.47 12.19
C LYS A 163 1.17 21.11 12.03
N LEU A 164 0.63 20.83 10.85
CA LEU A 164 0.06 19.52 10.50
C LEU A 164 1.12 18.48 10.12
N GLY A 165 2.38 18.88 9.94
CA GLY A 165 3.47 18.00 9.53
C GLY A 165 3.33 17.48 8.09
N ILE A 166 2.72 18.26 7.21
CA ILE A 166 2.52 17.96 5.78
C ILE A 166 3.41 18.86 4.93
#